data_3a09589a5b58086bafd91e39c1da12e4
#
_entry.id   3a09589a5b58086bafd91e39c1da12e4
#
_cell.length_a   1.000
_cell.length_b   1.000
_cell.length_c   1.000
_cell.angle_alpha   90.00
_cell.angle_beta   90.00
_cell.angle_gamma   90.00
#
_symmetry.space_group_name_H-M   'P 1'
#
loop_
_entity.id
_entity.type
_entity.pdbx_description
1 polymer ?
#
loop_
_entity_poly.entity_id
_entity_poly.type
_entity_poly.pdbx_seq_one_letter_code
_entity_poly.pdbx_strand_id
1 'polypeptide(L)'
;MCVDFKDGAALQSLINDWVSNNTNGKLTNFLQEELPSNTKVVLLSALYFSGQWKIPFIPEFTQKLPFTTASGVEIMVDQMLNTGKFKYAFSQDGFDIMAFPYNDSVTTLYTVKPRFPAKMTINELMYSIDYSKINNIIDQMEEKKSVIRFPKLDLQSNTKLDNSLKALGIKSIFSPEDANFALMIEQKSGENKVENDLRGRITDHAQLKEIISGLPNPGLYVDSVIHSVKIKIDEYGTEAAAAAAAVLARTAQLFYLNTPFYMFIRNEKTRLVTFSAVILDPTS
;
A
#
# COMPACT_ATOMS: atom_id res chain seq x y z
N MET A 1 8.33 -14.10 -16.51
CA MET A 1 7.48 -14.90 -17.44
C MET A 1 7.56 -14.29 -18.81
N CYS A 2 7.86 -15.12 -19.82
CA CYS A 2 7.81 -14.69 -21.24
C CYS A 2 6.46 -15.13 -21.82
N VAL A 3 5.76 -14.21 -22.48
CA VAL A 3 4.39 -14.41 -22.98
C VAL A 3 4.23 -13.81 -24.38
N ASP A 4 3.26 -14.30 -25.14
CA ASP A 4 2.88 -13.70 -26.41
C ASP A 4 1.74 -12.69 -26.19
N PHE A 5 2.00 -11.41 -26.51
CA PHE A 5 1.01 -10.34 -26.37
C PHE A 5 -0.03 -10.28 -27.48
N LYS A 6 0.00 -11.20 -28.46
CA LYS A 6 -0.94 -11.20 -29.58
C LYS A 6 -2.36 -11.61 -29.18
N ASP A 7 -2.51 -12.44 -28.15
CA ASP A 7 -3.80 -12.84 -27.58
C ASP A 7 -3.99 -12.12 -26.24
N GLY A 8 -4.57 -10.92 -26.29
CA GLY A 8 -4.77 -10.07 -25.12
C GLY A 8 -5.66 -10.71 -24.05
N ALA A 9 -6.71 -11.42 -24.45
CA ALA A 9 -7.64 -12.06 -23.52
C ALA A 9 -7.00 -13.25 -22.78
N ALA A 10 -6.29 -14.12 -23.51
CA ALA A 10 -5.58 -15.24 -22.91
C ALA A 10 -4.46 -14.74 -21.97
N LEU A 11 -3.76 -13.68 -22.37
CA LEU A 11 -2.73 -13.07 -21.54
C LEU A 11 -3.29 -12.42 -20.27
N GLN A 12 -4.41 -11.71 -20.36
CA GLN A 12 -5.10 -11.13 -19.22
C GLN A 12 -5.47 -12.22 -18.19
N SER A 13 -6.07 -13.32 -18.67
CA SER A 13 -6.41 -14.47 -17.82
C SER A 13 -5.17 -15.06 -17.16
N LEU A 14 -4.11 -15.31 -17.93
CA LEU A 14 -2.86 -15.88 -17.42
C LEU A 14 -2.22 -15.01 -16.33
N ILE A 15 -2.19 -13.69 -16.50
CA ILE A 15 -1.66 -12.75 -15.52
C ILE A 15 -2.55 -12.74 -14.27
N ASN A 16 -3.87 -12.67 -14.44
CA ASN A 16 -4.80 -12.66 -13.31
C ASN A 16 -4.71 -13.96 -12.50
N ASP A 17 -4.61 -15.11 -13.15
CA ASP A 17 -4.42 -16.40 -12.50
C ASP A 17 -3.09 -16.46 -11.75
N TRP A 18 -2.01 -15.97 -12.37
CA TRP A 18 -0.69 -15.93 -11.72
C TRP A 18 -0.72 -15.03 -10.47
N VAL A 19 -1.31 -13.83 -10.54
CA VAL A 19 -1.44 -12.93 -9.39
C VAL A 19 -2.33 -13.56 -8.32
N SER A 20 -3.46 -14.14 -8.68
CA SER A 20 -4.37 -14.82 -7.76
C SER A 20 -3.66 -15.95 -7.01
N ASN A 21 -2.94 -16.81 -7.72
CA ASN A 21 -2.20 -17.92 -7.13
C ASN A 21 -1.09 -17.45 -6.17
N ASN A 22 -0.37 -16.37 -6.52
CA ASN A 22 0.71 -15.84 -5.67
C ASN A 22 0.21 -14.93 -4.53
N THR A 23 -1.07 -14.59 -4.51
CA THR A 23 -1.72 -13.83 -3.43
C THR A 23 -2.76 -14.64 -2.66
N ASN A 24 -2.72 -15.99 -2.77
CA ASN A 24 -3.66 -16.91 -2.13
C ASN A 24 -5.13 -16.55 -2.40
N GLY A 25 -5.47 -16.19 -3.64
CA GLY A 25 -6.80 -15.78 -4.05
C GLY A 25 -7.28 -14.42 -3.54
N LYS A 26 -6.39 -13.62 -2.94
CA LYS A 26 -6.77 -12.30 -2.39
C LYS A 26 -6.90 -11.23 -3.46
N LEU A 27 -6.12 -11.32 -4.54
CA LEU A 27 -6.19 -10.45 -5.70
C LEU A 27 -6.59 -11.30 -6.92
N THR A 28 -7.84 -11.21 -7.36
CA THR A 28 -8.38 -12.06 -8.44
C THR A 28 -8.56 -11.33 -9.76
N ASN A 29 -8.68 -10.01 -9.76
CA ASN A 29 -8.92 -9.19 -10.95
C ASN A 29 -7.86 -8.08 -11.04
N PHE A 30 -6.60 -8.49 -11.25
CA PHE A 30 -5.46 -7.58 -11.28
C PHE A 30 -5.47 -6.70 -12.55
N LEU A 31 -5.61 -7.32 -13.73
CA LEU A 31 -5.82 -6.62 -14.99
C LEU A 31 -7.32 -6.57 -15.29
N GLN A 32 -7.86 -5.36 -15.36
CA GLN A 32 -9.26 -5.11 -15.71
C GLN A 32 -9.49 -5.03 -17.22
N GLU A 33 -8.44 -4.68 -17.96
CA GLU A 33 -8.45 -4.52 -19.42
C GLU A 33 -7.33 -5.35 -20.05
N GLU A 34 -7.52 -5.71 -21.31
CA GLU A 34 -6.50 -6.39 -22.12
C GLU A 34 -5.31 -5.46 -22.36
N LEU A 35 -4.11 -6.04 -22.40
CA LEU A 35 -2.90 -5.32 -22.79
C LEU A 35 -2.84 -5.17 -24.31
N PRO A 36 -2.37 -4.01 -24.82
CA PRO A 36 -2.18 -3.82 -26.25
C PRO A 36 -1.25 -4.87 -26.86
N SER A 37 -1.57 -5.35 -28.08
CA SER A 37 -0.80 -6.39 -28.77
C SER A 37 0.63 -5.99 -29.15
N ASN A 38 0.92 -4.67 -29.15
CA ASN A 38 2.26 -4.12 -29.40
C ASN A 38 3.08 -3.93 -28.11
N THR A 39 2.54 -4.29 -26.95
CA THR A 39 3.24 -4.22 -25.67
C THR A 39 4.54 -5.02 -25.70
N LYS A 40 5.61 -4.47 -25.12
CA LYS A 40 6.94 -5.10 -25.04
C LYS A 40 7.24 -5.65 -23.65
N VAL A 41 7.10 -4.80 -22.63
CA VAL A 41 7.36 -5.18 -21.22
C VAL A 41 6.32 -4.53 -20.33
N VAL A 42 5.75 -5.31 -19.42
CA VAL A 42 4.88 -4.81 -18.35
C VAL A 42 5.48 -5.21 -17.00
N LEU A 43 5.61 -4.24 -16.11
CA LEU A 43 6.00 -4.49 -14.74
C LEU A 43 4.73 -4.56 -13.87
N LEU A 44 4.61 -5.66 -13.13
CA LEU A 44 3.45 -5.93 -12.27
C LEU A 44 3.88 -5.93 -10.81
N SER A 45 3.18 -5.18 -9.99
CA SER A 45 3.36 -5.15 -8.54
C SER A 45 2.02 -5.41 -7.86
N ALA A 46 1.94 -6.50 -7.09
CA ALA A 46 0.75 -6.88 -6.34
C ALA A 46 1.07 -6.90 -4.85
N LEU A 47 0.33 -6.13 -4.06
CA LEU A 47 0.49 -6.06 -2.61
C LEU A 47 -0.83 -6.40 -1.92
N TYR A 48 -0.78 -7.36 -1.02
CA TYR A 48 -1.86 -7.66 -0.08
C TYR A 48 -1.30 -7.61 1.34
N PHE A 49 -2.01 -6.93 2.23
CA PHE A 49 -1.68 -6.90 3.65
C PHE A 49 -2.81 -7.52 4.47
N SER A 50 -2.41 -8.39 5.41
CA SER A 50 -3.27 -8.99 6.43
C SER A 50 -2.48 -9.13 7.72
N GLY A 51 -3.04 -8.68 8.84
CA GLY A 51 -2.41 -8.77 10.16
C GLY A 51 -3.46 -8.85 11.25
N GLN A 52 -3.13 -9.50 12.38
CA GLN A 52 -3.98 -9.57 13.57
C GLN A 52 -3.73 -8.38 14.48
N TRP A 53 -4.79 -7.76 14.99
CA TRP A 53 -4.66 -6.69 15.96
C TRP A 53 -4.11 -7.22 17.29
N LYS A 54 -3.22 -6.47 17.91
CA LYS A 54 -2.82 -6.73 19.30
C LYS A 54 -3.98 -6.51 20.26
N ILE A 55 -4.85 -5.55 19.96
CA ILE A 55 -6.09 -5.26 20.68
C ILE A 55 -7.22 -5.26 19.65
N PRO A 56 -7.96 -6.39 19.49
CA PRO A 56 -9.03 -6.53 18.50
C PRO A 56 -10.20 -5.60 18.75
N PHE A 57 -10.96 -5.28 17.72
CA PHE A 57 -12.24 -4.60 17.88
C PHE A 57 -13.30 -5.60 18.39
N ILE A 58 -14.39 -5.07 18.91
CA ILE A 58 -15.47 -5.86 19.53
C ILE A 58 -16.58 -6.07 18.48
N PRO A 59 -16.75 -7.29 17.93
CA PRO A 59 -17.66 -7.52 16.81
C PRO A 59 -19.11 -7.13 17.11
N GLU A 60 -19.57 -7.41 18.33
CA GLU A 60 -20.93 -7.14 18.78
C GLU A 60 -21.26 -5.64 18.80
N PHE A 61 -20.24 -4.78 18.79
CA PHE A 61 -20.42 -3.32 18.79
C PHE A 61 -20.11 -2.67 17.41
N THR A 62 -19.91 -3.48 16.38
CA THR A 62 -19.88 -2.96 14.99
C THR A 62 -21.27 -2.52 14.59
N GLN A 63 -21.41 -1.29 14.17
CA GLN A 63 -22.70 -0.68 13.84
C GLN A 63 -22.57 0.16 12.56
N LYS A 64 -23.68 0.24 11.80
CA LYS A 64 -23.78 1.20 10.69
C LYS A 64 -23.90 2.61 11.25
N LEU A 65 -22.88 3.41 11.01
CA LEU A 65 -22.81 4.80 11.45
C LEU A 65 -22.41 5.70 10.26
N PRO A 66 -22.73 7.00 10.32
CA PRO A 66 -22.40 7.91 9.25
C PRO A 66 -20.90 8.13 9.10
N PHE A 67 -20.47 8.22 7.84
CA PHE A 67 -19.16 8.67 7.40
C PHE A 67 -19.36 9.78 6.35
N THR A 68 -18.76 10.93 6.56
CA THR A 68 -18.79 12.04 5.60
C THR A 68 -17.62 11.88 4.64
N THR A 69 -17.89 11.62 3.37
CA THR A 69 -16.86 11.44 2.33
C THR A 69 -16.14 12.75 2.01
N ALA A 70 -15.06 12.68 1.23
CA ALA A 70 -14.33 13.88 0.77
C ALA A 70 -15.19 14.82 -0.10
N SER A 71 -16.22 14.30 -0.76
CA SER A 71 -17.20 15.12 -1.51
C SER A 71 -18.27 15.75 -0.63
N GLY A 72 -18.25 15.49 0.69
CA GLY A 72 -19.24 16.00 1.63
C GLY A 72 -20.54 15.18 1.70
N VAL A 73 -20.60 14.06 1.00
CA VAL A 73 -21.76 13.15 1.05
C VAL A 73 -21.66 12.27 2.30
N GLU A 74 -22.75 12.17 3.03
CA GLU A 74 -22.86 11.24 4.17
C GLU A 74 -23.30 9.85 3.70
N ILE A 75 -22.54 8.82 4.07
CA ILE A 75 -22.84 7.42 3.77
C ILE A 75 -22.85 6.60 5.06
N MET A 76 -23.59 5.50 5.08
CA MET A 76 -23.64 4.59 6.23
C MET A 76 -22.64 3.46 6.04
N VAL A 77 -21.67 3.35 6.96
CA VAL A 77 -20.61 2.34 6.92
C VAL A 77 -20.56 1.55 8.21
N ASP A 78 -20.07 0.32 8.14
CA ASP A 78 -19.86 -0.51 9.33
C ASP A 78 -18.68 0.04 10.13
N GLN A 79 -18.97 0.69 11.26
CA GLN A 79 -18.01 1.27 12.20
C GLN A 79 -17.75 0.30 13.35
N MET A 80 -16.56 -0.24 13.41
CA MET A 80 -16.07 -1.09 14.50
C MET A 80 -15.82 -0.25 15.74
N LEU A 81 -16.03 -0.83 16.92
CA LEU A 81 -15.72 -0.20 18.21
C LEU A 81 -14.53 -0.89 18.87
N ASN A 82 -13.61 -0.09 19.36
CA ASN A 82 -12.59 -0.56 20.30
C ASN A 82 -12.48 0.39 21.50
N THR A 83 -12.10 -0.16 22.66
CA THR A 83 -11.80 0.62 23.84
C THR A 83 -10.57 0.03 24.53
N GLY A 84 -9.65 0.88 24.93
CA GLY A 84 -8.40 0.42 25.51
C GLY A 84 -7.39 1.53 25.69
N LYS A 85 -6.14 1.12 25.90
CA LYS A 85 -5.01 2.04 25.91
C LYS A 85 -4.33 1.97 24.54
N PHE A 86 -4.29 3.10 23.86
CA PHE A 86 -3.65 3.24 22.56
C PHE A 86 -2.68 4.41 22.58
N LYS A 87 -1.59 4.29 21.85
CA LYS A 87 -0.68 5.42 21.62
C LYS A 87 -1.39 6.46 20.78
N TYR A 88 -1.41 7.68 21.26
CA TYR A 88 -2.06 8.83 20.65
C TYR A 88 -1.16 10.05 20.76
N ALA A 89 -1.19 10.88 19.74
CA ALA A 89 -0.64 12.22 19.77
C ALA A 89 -1.54 13.17 18.97
N PHE A 90 -1.34 14.47 19.21
CA PHE A 90 -1.91 15.51 18.37
C PHE A 90 -0.82 16.45 17.90
N SER A 91 -0.99 16.98 16.68
CA SER A 91 -0.13 18.03 16.14
C SER A 91 -0.71 19.41 16.42
N GLN A 92 0.18 20.40 16.63
CA GLN A 92 -0.20 21.80 16.66
C GLN A 92 -0.74 22.28 15.30
N ASP A 93 -0.39 21.60 14.22
CA ASP A 93 -0.90 21.85 12.88
C ASP A 93 -2.36 21.42 12.66
N GLY A 94 -3.02 20.86 13.68
CA GLY A 94 -4.47 20.61 13.64
C GLY A 94 -4.87 19.19 13.22
N PHE A 95 -4.01 18.18 13.36
CA PHE A 95 -4.37 16.79 13.12
C PHE A 95 -4.10 15.89 14.34
N ASP A 96 -4.79 14.77 14.37
CA ASP A 96 -4.64 13.72 15.37
C ASP A 96 -4.04 12.47 14.73
N ILE A 97 -3.20 11.74 15.48
CA ILE A 97 -2.60 10.47 15.09
C ILE A 97 -2.82 9.42 16.17
N MET A 98 -3.19 8.20 15.74
CA MET A 98 -3.35 7.05 16.64
C MET A 98 -2.68 5.81 16.05
N ALA A 99 -2.09 5.01 16.93
CA ALA A 99 -1.39 3.78 16.58
C ALA A 99 -2.21 2.54 16.94
N PHE A 100 -2.30 1.62 15.99
CA PHE A 100 -2.97 0.32 16.10
C PHE A 100 -1.92 -0.78 15.88
N PRO A 101 -1.28 -1.30 16.95
CA PRO A 101 -0.27 -2.32 16.81
C PRO A 101 -0.89 -3.66 16.38
N TYR A 102 -0.19 -4.37 15.50
CA TYR A 102 -0.48 -5.75 15.17
C TYR A 102 0.13 -6.71 16.19
N ASN A 103 -0.33 -7.96 16.22
CA ASN A 103 0.11 -8.96 17.18
C ASN A 103 1.52 -9.52 16.92
N ASP A 104 2.11 -9.19 15.78
CA ASP A 104 3.48 -9.57 15.41
C ASP A 104 4.58 -8.82 16.19
N SER A 105 4.20 -7.83 16.99
CA SER A 105 5.09 -6.97 17.80
C SER A 105 6.08 -6.12 16.97
N VAL A 106 5.92 -6.09 15.66
CA VAL A 106 6.84 -5.38 14.73
C VAL A 106 6.09 -4.39 13.87
N THR A 107 4.83 -4.67 13.54
CA THR A 107 4.05 -3.87 12.61
C THR A 107 2.99 -3.06 13.34
N THR A 108 2.81 -1.81 12.93
CA THR A 108 1.79 -0.91 13.47
C THR A 108 1.09 -0.18 12.33
N LEU A 109 -0.24 -0.17 12.35
CA LEU A 109 -1.05 0.74 11.55
C LEU A 109 -1.15 2.07 12.28
N TYR A 110 -0.86 3.15 11.60
CA TYR A 110 -1.11 4.50 12.05
C TYR A 110 -2.24 5.12 11.25
N THR A 111 -3.11 5.85 11.92
CA THR A 111 -4.14 6.67 11.26
C THR A 111 -3.94 8.13 11.65
N VAL A 112 -4.04 8.99 10.65
CA VAL A 112 -3.88 10.44 10.79
C VAL A 112 -5.12 11.11 10.22
N LYS A 113 -5.76 11.94 11.00
CA LYS A 113 -6.98 12.64 10.58
C LYS A 113 -6.96 14.12 10.97
N PRO A 114 -7.60 15.00 10.19
CA PRO A 114 -7.87 16.36 10.64
C PRO A 114 -8.63 16.32 11.98
N ARG A 115 -8.18 17.14 12.96
CA ARG A 115 -8.90 17.27 14.24
C ARG A 115 -10.24 17.96 14.06
N PHE A 116 -10.26 18.94 13.18
CA PHE A 116 -11.44 19.73 12.83
C PHE A 116 -11.60 19.72 11.31
N PRO A 117 -12.38 18.78 10.75
CA PRO A 117 -12.54 18.64 9.28
C PRO A 117 -13.08 19.90 8.60
N ALA A 118 -13.84 20.74 9.34
CA ALA A 118 -14.31 22.04 8.83
C ALA A 118 -13.20 23.10 8.67
N LYS A 119 -12.01 22.87 9.29
CA LYS A 119 -10.88 23.83 9.26
C LYS A 119 -9.68 23.30 8.46
N MET A 120 -9.61 22.01 8.24
CA MET A 120 -8.52 21.35 7.51
C MET A 120 -9.09 20.19 6.72
N THR A 121 -8.91 20.21 5.43
CA THR A 121 -9.24 19.08 4.52
C THR A 121 -8.18 18.01 4.58
N ILE A 122 -8.50 16.81 4.10
CA ILE A 122 -7.52 15.72 3.98
C ILE A 122 -6.37 16.09 3.04
N ASN A 123 -6.62 16.85 1.98
CA ASN A 123 -5.58 17.31 1.06
C ASN A 123 -4.61 18.28 1.75
N GLU A 124 -5.10 19.26 2.50
CA GLU A 124 -4.26 20.16 3.27
C GLU A 124 -3.44 19.42 4.32
N LEU A 125 -4.03 18.40 4.96
CA LEU A 125 -3.30 17.50 5.84
C LEU A 125 -2.14 16.84 5.09
N MET A 126 -2.39 16.22 3.93
CA MET A 126 -1.36 15.52 3.15
C MET A 126 -0.21 16.44 2.71
N TYR A 127 -0.49 17.70 2.41
CA TYR A 127 0.56 18.70 2.13
C TYR A 127 1.33 19.16 3.37
N SER A 128 0.74 19.05 4.56
CA SER A 128 1.34 19.53 5.81
C SER A 128 2.26 18.50 6.49
N ILE A 129 2.22 17.24 6.07
CA ILE A 129 2.97 16.14 6.67
C ILE A 129 4.08 15.66 5.74
N ASP A 130 5.20 15.33 6.35
CA ASP A 130 6.30 14.60 5.72
C ASP A 130 6.77 13.46 6.62
N TYR A 131 7.66 12.63 6.10
CA TYR A 131 8.17 11.45 6.82
C TYR A 131 8.87 11.83 8.14
N SER A 132 9.66 12.90 8.15
CA SER A 132 10.40 13.34 9.33
C SER A 132 9.44 13.83 10.42
N LYS A 133 8.48 14.66 10.05
CA LYS A 133 7.46 15.20 10.96
C LYS A 133 6.61 14.10 11.59
N ILE A 134 6.16 13.13 10.78
CA ILE A 134 5.39 11.98 11.27
C ILE A 134 6.21 11.17 12.26
N ASN A 135 7.47 10.83 11.96
CA ASN A 135 8.29 10.06 12.88
C ASN A 135 8.55 10.80 14.21
N ASN A 136 8.79 12.10 14.17
CA ASN A 136 8.96 12.90 15.37
C ASN A 136 7.71 12.88 16.26
N ILE A 137 6.51 12.92 15.67
CA ILE A 137 5.25 12.83 16.40
C ILE A 137 5.07 11.42 16.98
N ILE A 138 5.38 10.37 16.21
CA ILE A 138 5.28 8.98 16.66
C ILE A 138 6.19 8.72 17.86
N ASP A 139 7.40 9.24 17.85
CA ASP A 139 8.37 9.08 18.95
C ASP A 139 7.90 9.77 20.25
N GLN A 140 6.96 10.73 20.15
CA GLN A 140 6.38 11.46 21.29
C GLN A 140 4.98 10.98 21.69
N MET A 141 4.44 9.91 21.03
CA MET A 141 3.12 9.40 21.35
C MET A 141 3.03 8.82 22.76
N GLU A 142 1.96 9.16 23.46
CA GLU A 142 1.66 8.65 24.79
C GLU A 142 0.46 7.69 24.77
N GLU A 143 0.47 6.71 25.67
CA GLU A 143 -0.70 5.86 25.89
C GLU A 143 -1.84 6.65 26.53
N LYS A 144 -2.99 6.65 25.86
CA LYS A 144 -4.24 7.24 26.37
C LYS A 144 -5.34 6.19 26.40
N LYS A 145 -6.17 6.21 27.45
CA LYS A 145 -7.44 5.48 27.44
C LYS A 145 -8.29 6.08 26.32
N SER A 146 -8.71 5.25 25.37
CA SER A 146 -9.38 5.73 24.17
C SER A 146 -10.64 4.93 23.87
N VAL A 147 -11.62 5.60 23.25
CA VAL A 147 -12.78 5.00 22.60
C VAL A 147 -12.65 5.29 21.12
N ILE A 148 -12.61 4.23 20.31
CA ILE A 148 -12.25 4.30 18.91
C ILE A 148 -13.42 3.82 18.07
N ARG A 149 -13.73 4.57 17.00
CA ARG A 149 -14.57 4.12 15.90
C ARG A 149 -13.72 4.07 14.63
N PHE A 150 -13.66 2.90 14.00
CA PHE A 150 -12.89 2.64 12.79
C PHE A 150 -13.80 1.96 11.75
N PRO A 151 -13.92 2.50 10.53
CA PRO A 151 -14.72 1.85 9.49
C PRO A 151 -14.09 0.53 9.06
N LYS A 152 -14.89 -0.50 8.81
CA LYS A 152 -14.42 -1.70 8.10
C LYS A 152 -14.00 -1.31 6.71
N LEU A 153 -12.89 -1.87 6.24
CA LEU A 153 -12.36 -1.64 4.91
C LEU A 153 -12.15 -2.97 4.18
N ASP A 154 -12.57 -3.04 2.93
CA ASP A 154 -12.17 -4.07 1.96
C ASP A 154 -11.95 -3.36 0.62
N LEU A 155 -10.79 -2.76 0.49
CA LEU A 155 -10.47 -1.84 -0.60
C LEU A 155 -9.41 -2.45 -1.50
N GLN A 156 -9.59 -2.26 -2.81
CA GLN A 156 -8.58 -2.59 -3.81
C GLN A 156 -8.35 -1.36 -4.70
N SER A 157 -7.08 -1.03 -4.92
CA SER A 157 -6.67 0.03 -5.83
C SER A 157 -5.77 -0.55 -6.91
N ASN A 158 -6.09 -0.25 -8.18
CA ASN A 158 -5.27 -0.56 -9.34
C ASN A 158 -4.79 0.74 -9.97
N THR A 159 -3.49 0.95 -9.97
CA THR A 159 -2.87 2.21 -10.40
C THR A 159 -1.78 1.95 -11.43
N LYS A 160 -1.80 2.72 -12.53
CA LYS A 160 -0.68 2.81 -13.46
C LYS A 160 0.33 3.84 -12.93
N LEU A 161 1.55 3.40 -12.67
CA LEU A 161 2.59 4.24 -12.06
C LEU A 161 3.48 4.96 -13.06
N ASP A 162 3.27 4.79 -14.36
CA ASP A 162 4.13 5.30 -15.44
C ASP A 162 4.42 6.79 -15.30
N ASN A 163 3.39 7.61 -15.17
CA ASN A 163 3.53 9.06 -15.05
C ASN A 163 4.19 9.48 -13.73
N SER A 164 3.87 8.80 -12.63
CA SER A 164 4.45 9.08 -11.31
C SER A 164 5.95 8.76 -11.30
N LEU A 165 6.35 7.63 -11.87
CA LEU A 165 7.75 7.24 -11.97
C LEU A 165 8.54 8.19 -12.88
N LYS A 166 7.96 8.60 -14.03
CA LYS A 166 8.57 9.61 -14.91
C LYS A 166 8.74 10.95 -14.20
N ALA A 167 7.78 11.39 -13.39
CA ALA A 167 7.87 12.61 -12.60
C ALA A 167 8.97 12.54 -11.53
N LEU A 168 9.21 11.35 -10.97
CA LEU A 168 10.28 11.07 -10.02
C LEU A 168 11.67 10.91 -10.69
N GLY A 169 11.76 11.07 -12.02
CA GLY A 169 13.02 11.00 -12.77
C GLY A 169 13.35 9.62 -13.33
N ILE A 170 12.52 8.58 -13.13
CA ILE A 170 12.71 7.26 -13.73
C ILE A 170 12.12 7.30 -15.15
N LYS A 171 12.93 7.67 -16.14
CA LYS A 171 12.49 7.92 -17.53
C LYS A 171 13.02 6.91 -18.53
N SER A 172 14.28 6.51 -18.41
CA SER A 172 14.99 5.69 -19.40
C SER A 172 14.31 4.36 -19.70
N ILE A 173 13.74 3.70 -18.69
CA ILE A 173 13.07 2.40 -18.87
C ILE A 173 11.84 2.47 -19.78
N PHE A 174 11.24 3.66 -19.94
CA PHE A 174 10.05 3.90 -20.75
C PHE A 174 10.38 4.41 -22.17
N SER A 175 11.67 4.67 -22.46
CA SER A 175 12.13 5.18 -23.76
C SER A 175 12.62 4.02 -24.60
N PRO A 176 12.07 3.81 -25.82
CA PRO A 176 12.58 2.77 -26.74
C PRO A 176 14.06 2.95 -27.09
N GLU A 177 14.57 4.19 -27.02
CA GLU A 177 15.94 4.56 -27.39
C GLU A 177 16.92 4.38 -26.22
N ASP A 178 16.47 4.70 -25.00
CA ASP A 178 17.34 4.72 -23.81
C ASP A 178 17.26 3.43 -22.98
N ALA A 179 16.15 2.67 -23.11
CA ALA A 179 15.97 1.42 -22.38
C ALA A 179 16.91 0.35 -22.90
N ASN A 180 17.60 -0.35 -22.03
CA ASN A 180 18.40 -1.52 -22.38
C ASN A 180 18.05 -2.71 -21.49
N PHE A 181 17.27 -3.62 -22.00
CA PHE A 181 16.88 -4.87 -21.37
C PHE A 181 17.59 -6.09 -21.98
N ALA A 182 18.81 -5.91 -22.48
CA ALA A 182 19.58 -6.98 -23.12
C ALA A 182 19.73 -8.23 -22.24
N LEU A 183 19.83 -8.05 -20.92
CA LEU A 183 19.94 -9.16 -19.95
C LEU A 183 18.63 -9.95 -19.73
N MET A 184 17.49 -9.45 -20.22
CA MET A 184 16.21 -10.15 -20.12
C MET A 184 15.96 -11.13 -21.26
N ILE A 185 16.79 -11.10 -22.28
CA ILE A 185 16.66 -12.00 -23.44
C ILE A 185 17.55 -13.22 -23.25
N GLU A 186 16.96 -14.40 -23.38
CA GLU A 186 17.69 -15.66 -23.46
C GLU A 186 18.45 -15.74 -24.78
N GLN A 187 19.78 -15.66 -24.73
CA GLN A 187 20.61 -15.84 -25.91
C GLN A 187 20.60 -17.32 -26.31
N LYS A 188 20.07 -17.62 -27.51
CA LYS A 188 20.00 -18.98 -28.06
C LYS A 188 21.37 -19.62 -28.40
N SER A 189 22.46 -18.95 -28.17
CA SER A 189 23.81 -19.49 -28.43
C SER A 189 24.46 -19.92 -27.13
N GLY A 190 24.80 -21.19 -27.03
CA GLY A 190 25.34 -21.94 -25.89
C GLY A 190 26.63 -21.45 -25.22
N GLU A 191 26.83 -20.17 -25.09
CA GLU A 191 27.89 -19.56 -24.32
C GLU A 191 27.30 -18.73 -23.16
N ASN A 192 27.00 -19.43 -22.05
CA ASN A 192 26.61 -18.84 -20.76
C ASN A 192 27.75 -18.01 -20.10
N LYS A 193 28.60 -17.32 -20.85
CA LYS A 193 29.70 -16.54 -20.30
C LYS A 193 29.22 -15.36 -19.44
N VAL A 194 28.21 -14.64 -19.92
CA VAL A 194 27.69 -13.46 -19.22
C VAL A 194 26.95 -13.83 -17.93
N GLU A 195 26.18 -14.91 -17.94
CA GLU A 195 25.43 -15.34 -16.74
C GLU A 195 26.36 -15.85 -15.63
N ASN A 196 27.45 -16.54 -15.96
CA ASN A 196 28.45 -17.01 -15.00
C ASN A 196 29.31 -15.86 -14.44
N ASP A 197 29.58 -14.81 -15.22
CA ASP A 197 30.31 -13.64 -14.76
C ASP A 197 29.44 -12.72 -13.90
N LEU A 198 28.12 -12.69 -14.11
CA LEU A 198 27.15 -11.90 -13.34
C LEU A 198 26.78 -12.55 -12.00
N ARG A 199 26.83 -13.88 -11.90
CA ARG A 199 26.53 -14.61 -10.65
C ARG A 199 27.65 -14.47 -9.63
N GLY A 200 27.66 -13.37 -8.89
CA GLY A 200 28.43 -13.22 -7.65
C GLY A 200 29.72 -12.41 -7.73
N ARG A 201 30.04 -11.75 -8.85
CA ARG A 201 31.28 -10.97 -9.01
C ARG A 201 31.09 -9.46 -9.23
N ILE A 202 29.90 -9.01 -9.63
CA ILE A 202 29.68 -7.59 -9.96
C ILE A 202 29.02 -6.89 -8.77
N THR A 203 29.85 -6.27 -7.95
CA THR A 203 29.43 -5.33 -6.89
C THR A 203 29.53 -3.87 -7.36
N ASP A 204 30.13 -3.63 -8.53
CA ASP A 204 30.37 -2.28 -9.05
C ASP A 204 29.39 -1.94 -10.18
N HIS A 205 28.61 -0.88 -9.97
CA HIS A 205 27.67 -0.33 -10.95
C HIS A 205 28.34 0.11 -12.26
N ALA A 206 29.60 0.54 -12.22
CA ALA A 206 30.32 0.97 -13.42
C ALA A 206 30.64 -0.21 -14.33
N GLN A 207 31.11 -1.34 -13.78
CA GLN A 207 31.39 -2.57 -14.52
C GLN A 207 30.09 -3.17 -15.12
N LEU A 208 28.99 -3.15 -14.37
CA LEU A 208 27.70 -3.61 -14.86
C LEU A 208 27.23 -2.77 -16.06
N LYS A 209 27.38 -1.45 -15.97
CA LYS A 209 27.01 -0.52 -17.04
C LYS A 209 27.84 -0.76 -18.29
N GLU A 210 29.15 -1.02 -18.17
CA GLU A 210 30.04 -1.32 -19.28
C GLU A 210 29.65 -2.63 -19.99
N ILE A 211 29.37 -3.68 -19.23
CA ILE A 211 28.92 -4.98 -19.78
C ILE A 211 27.60 -4.80 -20.54
N ILE A 212 26.61 -4.13 -19.94
CA ILE A 212 25.30 -3.92 -20.57
C ILE A 212 25.43 -3.08 -21.85
N SER A 213 26.29 -2.05 -21.84
CA SER A 213 26.49 -1.19 -23.02
C SER A 213 27.12 -1.92 -24.20
N GLY A 214 27.86 -3.01 -23.96
CA GLY A 214 28.43 -3.88 -24.99
C GLY A 214 27.45 -4.91 -25.56
N LEU A 215 26.28 -5.09 -24.96
CA LEU A 215 25.25 -6.02 -25.44
C LEU A 215 24.32 -5.35 -26.45
N PRO A 216 23.87 -6.07 -27.50
CA PRO A 216 22.93 -5.52 -28.46
C PRO A 216 21.60 -5.17 -27.75
N ASN A 217 21.15 -3.93 -27.94
CA ASN A 217 19.85 -3.50 -27.40
C ASN A 217 18.71 -4.23 -28.14
N PRO A 218 17.87 -5.00 -27.46
CA PRO A 218 16.78 -5.75 -28.08
C PRO A 218 15.58 -4.88 -28.48
N GLY A 219 15.62 -3.58 -28.21
CA GLY A 219 14.50 -2.67 -28.46
C GLY A 219 13.30 -2.91 -27.52
N LEU A 220 13.56 -3.50 -26.35
CA LEU A 220 12.56 -3.65 -25.29
C LEU A 220 12.53 -2.40 -24.42
N TYR A 221 11.33 -1.96 -24.07
CA TYR A 221 11.07 -0.88 -23.12
C TYR A 221 9.82 -1.20 -22.31
N VAL A 222 9.65 -0.55 -21.17
CA VAL A 222 8.47 -0.73 -20.31
C VAL A 222 7.31 0.08 -20.87
N ASP A 223 6.25 -0.59 -21.27
CA ASP A 223 5.02 0.05 -21.73
C ASP A 223 4.18 0.53 -20.56
N SER A 224 4.12 -0.27 -19.48
CA SER A 224 3.34 0.09 -18.30
C SER A 224 3.90 -0.55 -17.02
N VAL A 225 3.73 0.17 -15.91
CA VAL A 225 3.96 -0.31 -14.54
C VAL A 225 2.61 -0.30 -13.83
N ILE A 226 2.08 -1.49 -13.55
CA ILE A 226 0.77 -1.67 -12.93
C ILE A 226 0.96 -2.10 -11.48
N HIS A 227 0.40 -1.33 -10.56
CA HIS A 227 0.44 -1.60 -9.13
C HIS A 227 -0.98 -1.81 -8.61
N SER A 228 -1.22 -3.00 -8.06
CA SER A 228 -2.48 -3.34 -7.39
C SER A 228 -2.24 -3.58 -5.91
N VAL A 229 -3.05 -2.93 -5.11
CA VAL A 229 -2.99 -3.02 -3.65
C VAL A 229 -4.35 -3.40 -3.13
N LYS A 230 -4.41 -4.40 -2.26
CA LYS A 230 -5.61 -4.75 -1.52
C LYS A 230 -5.34 -4.70 -0.03
N ILE A 231 -6.23 -4.05 0.70
CA ILE A 231 -6.24 -4.04 2.16
C ILE A 231 -7.61 -4.43 2.67
N LYS A 232 -7.64 -5.35 3.63
CA LYS A 232 -8.82 -5.69 4.38
C LYS A 232 -8.59 -5.37 5.86
N ILE A 233 -9.49 -4.60 6.45
CA ILE A 233 -9.48 -4.24 7.87
C ILE A 233 -10.83 -4.62 8.44
N ASP A 234 -10.83 -5.55 9.37
CA ASP A 234 -11.99 -6.01 10.12
C ASP A 234 -11.71 -6.06 11.62
N GLU A 235 -12.65 -6.56 12.42
CA GLU A 235 -12.57 -6.56 13.88
C GLU A 235 -11.40 -7.37 14.43
N TYR A 236 -11.02 -8.40 13.74
CA TYR A 236 -10.02 -9.36 14.22
C TYR A 236 -8.61 -9.03 13.75
N GLY A 237 -8.51 -8.34 12.63
CA GLY A 237 -7.25 -8.30 11.88
C GLY A 237 -6.98 -9.62 11.16
N THR A 238 -7.24 -10.77 11.64
CA THR A 238 -7.43 -12.16 11.17
C THR A 238 -7.32 -13.10 12.38
N GLU A 239 -8.46 -13.64 12.84
CA GLU A 239 -8.61 -14.62 13.90
C GLU A 239 -7.98 -14.32 15.28
N ALA A 240 -8.80 -13.86 16.24
CA ALA A 240 -8.69 -14.18 17.65
C ALA A 240 -9.91 -13.71 18.44
N ALA A 241 -10.37 -14.53 19.36
CA ALA A 241 -11.46 -14.21 20.27
C ALA A 241 -11.04 -13.08 21.23
N ALA A 242 -11.83 -12.02 21.30
CA ALA A 242 -11.62 -10.94 22.25
C ALA A 242 -12.67 -10.99 23.36
N ALA A 243 -12.22 -10.99 24.58
CA ALA A 243 -13.03 -10.67 25.75
C ALA A 243 -12.51 -9.35 26.33
N ALA A 244 -13.25 -8.26 26.13
CA ALA A 244 -12.99 -7.03 26.88
C ALA A 244 -14.30 -6.29 27.12
N ALA A 245 -14.81 -6.35 28.33
CA ALA A 245 -15.86 -5.47 28.79
C ALA A 245 -15.28 -4.06 29.00
N ALA A 246 -15.66 -3.13 28.12
CA ALA A 246 -15.21 -1.75 28.22
C ALA A 246 -16.04 -0.98 29.25
N VAL A 247 -15.45 -0.64 30.34
CA VAL A 247 -15.95 0.42 31.18
C VAL A 247 -15.62 1.76 30.54
N LEU A 248 -16.60 2.42 29.98
CA LEU A 248 -16.48 3.78 29.45
C LEU A 248 -16.05 4.74 30.57
N ALA A 249 -14.79 5.10 30.60
CA ALA A 249 -14.29 6.09 31.56
C ALA A 249 -14.64 7.49 31.03
N ARG A 250 -15.16 8.36 31.91
CA ARG A 250 -15.53 9.77 31.61
C ARG A 250 -14.35 10.61 31.06
N THR A 251 -13.12 10.10 31.08
CA THR A 251 -11.89 10.78 30.66
C THR A 251 -11.19 10.12 29.48
N ALA A 252 -11.91 9.28 28.72
CA ALA A 252 -11.32 8.62 27.56
C ALA A 252 -11.16 9.58 26.37
N GLN A 253 -10.05 9.44 25.64
CA GLN A 253 -9.84 10.11 24.35
C GLN A 253 -10.80 9.51 23.32
N LEU A 254 -11.63 10.33 22.70
CA LEU A 254 -12.47 9.93 21.57
C LEU A 254 -11.69 10.04 20.26
N PHE A 255 -11.62 8.95 19.52
CA PHE A 255 -10.97 8.92 18.21
C PHE A 255 -11.87 8.23 17.18
N TYR A 256 -12.61 9.02 16.43
CA TYR A 256 -13.60 8.55 15.47
C TYR A 256 -13.10 8.84 14.03
N LEU A 257 -12.98 7.78 13.24
CA LEU A 257 -12.65 7.85 11.82
C LEU A 257 -13.96 7.85 11.00
N ASN A 258 -14.67 8.94 11.08
CA ASN A 258 -15.95 9.18 10.40
C ASN A 258 -15.88 10.29 9.34
N THR A 259 -14.68 10.68 8.96
CA THR A 259 -14.35 11.62 7.88
C THR A 259 -13.06 11.16 7.21
N PRO A 260 -12.67 11.68 6.05
CA PRO A 260 -11.46 11.28 5.35
C PRO A 260 -10.22 11.31 6.24
N PHE A 261 -9.40 10.28 6.09
CA PHE A 261 -8.18 10.11 6.89
C PHE A 261 -7.07 9.47 6.06
N TYR A 262 -5.84 9.70 6.48
CA TYR A 262 -4.65 9.01 5.98
C TYR A 262 -4.31 7.85 6.91
N MET A 263 -3.87 6.73 6.34
CA MET A 263 -3.33 5.62 7.11
C MET A 263 -2.08 5.07 6.47
N PHE A 264 -1.21 4.51 7.30
CA PHE A 264 -0.01 3.81 6.83
C PHE A 264 0.40 2.70 7.79
N ILE A 265 1.01 1.66 7.25
CA ILE A 265 1.57 0.55 8.00
C ILE A 265 3.08 0.70 8.03
N ARG A 266 3.66 0.70 9.24
CA ARG A 266 5.09 0.86 9.47
C ARG A 266 5.65 -0.35 10.19
N ASN A 267 6.84 -0.78 9.76
CA ASN A 267 7.67 -1.70 10.52
C ASN A 267 8.44 -0.92 11.59
N GLU A 268 8.22 -1.23 12.86
CA GLU A 268 8.78 -0.45 13.98
C GLU A 268 10.29 -0.64 14.16
N LYS A 269 10.86 -1.75 13.65
CA LYS A 269 12.32 -1.98 13.71
C LYS A 269 13.08 -1.19 12.67
N THR A 270 12.57 -1.16 11.45
CA THR A 270 13.23 -0.49 10.31
C THR A 270 12.72 0.91 10.07
N ARG A 271 11.60 1.29 10.67
CA ARG A 271 10.80 2.50 10.40
C ARG A 271 10.29 2.62 8.97
N LEU A 272 10.40 1.56 8.16
CA LEU A 272 9.93 1.54 6.78
C LEU A 272 8.40 1.52 6.75
N VAL A 273 7.82 2.42 5.97
CA VAL A 273 6.40 2.39 5.61
C VAL A 273 6.22 1.38 4.47
N THR A 274 5.47 0.32 4.73
CA THR A 274 5.24 -0.77 3.77
C THR A 274 3.92 -0.63 3.01
N PHE A 275 3.00 0.14 3.55
CA PHE A 275 1.67 0.41 2.99
C PHE A 275 1.22 1.81 3.38
N SER A 276 0.57 2.51 2.47
CA SER A 276 -0.10 3.79 2.78
C SER A 276 -1.32 4.00 1.91
N ALA A 277 -2.35 4.64 2.47
CA ALA A 277 -3.56 4.97 1.75
C ALA A 277 -4.23 6.22 2.32
N VAL A 278 -4.86 6.99 1.45
CA VAL A 278 -5.80 8.05 1.84
C VAL A 278 -7.21 7.50 1.62
N ILE A 279 -7.98 7.41 2.69
CA ILE A 279 -9.35 6.92 2.66
C ILE A 279 -10.28 8.11 2.52
N LEU A 280 -10.84 8.27 1.33
CA LEU A 280 -11.78 9.34 0.98
C LEU A 280 -13.22 8.86 1.14
N ASP A 281 -13.43 7.58 0.85
CA ASP A 281 -14.67 6.80 0.96
C ASP A 281 -14.29 5.38 1.37
N PRO A 282 -14.74 4.85 2.50
CA PRO A 282 -14.41 3.49 2.95
C PRO A 282 -15.14 2.38 2.19
N THR A 283 -16.00 2.70 1.23
CA THR A 283 -16.78 1.74 0.43
C THR A 283 -16.30 1.61 -1.01
N SER A 284 -15.33 2.43 -1.43
CA SER A 284 -14.86 2.53 -2.83
C SER A 284 -13.40 2.17 -2.99
#